data_de18f7c648a72f0a10beef36a6829274
#
_entry.id   de18f7c648a72f0a10beef36a6829274
#
_cell.length_a   1.000
_cell.length_b   1.000
_cell.length_c   1.000
_cell.angle_alpha   90.00
_cell.angle_beta   90.00
_cell.angle_gamma   90.00
#
_symmetry.space_group_name_H-M   'P 1'
#
loop_
_entity.id
_entity.type
_entity.pdbx_description
1 polymer ?
#
loop_
_entity_poly.entity_id
_entity_poly.type
_entity_poly.pdbx_seq_one_letter_code
_entity_poly.pdbx_strand_id
1 'polypeptide(L)'
;MISQDHAKLDSNTIADAIRPLVEADPSIKVKSVIAEVQGRFNYAVSYRKAWLAKQKAVAKVFGDWEVSYQTLPVWLKAMTVKMPRSRVQIKTLPVYRESEEIQGVRVLHRVFWSFYPCIVAFRHCKPLVQVDGTHLRRMVVFPNRFVEICCTIDGVGIISNRHTSIDTAIARSNGAWSPPRAWHMYCIRHIGSNFLRRFKAPYLHKLVVNTGISTRCYGSIHSKFVASAYD
;
A
#
# COMPACT_ATOMS: atom_id res chain seq x y z
N MET A 1 -2.14 -35.41 21.67
CA MET A 1 -3.16 -34.97 20.69
C MET A 1 -3.33 -33.47 20.84
N ILE A 2 -2.98 -32.66 19.82
CA ILE A 2 -3.11 -31.21 19.89
C ILE A 2 -4.58 -30.88 19.64
N SER A 3 -5.25 -30.28 20.65
CA SER A 3 -6.65 -29.88 20.51
C SER A 3 -6.77 -28.68 19.58
N GLN A 4 -7.67 -28.72 18.60
CA GLN A 4 -7.93 -27.61 17.71
C GLN A 4 -8.92 -26.62 18.34
N ASP A 5 -8.55 -25.32 18.28
CA ASP A 5 -9.42 -24.15 18.52
C ASP A 5 -10.20 -24.17 19.85
N HIS A 6 -9.52 -24.36 20.97
CA HIS A 6 -10.14 -24.37 22.29
C HIS A 6 -10.88 -23.05 22.58
N ALA A 7 -12.11 -23.13 23.09
CA ALA A 7 -12.98 -21.96 23.33
C ALA A 7 -12.38 -20.98 24.37
N LYS A 8 -11.62 -21.48 25.36
CA LYS A 8 -10.95 -20.67 26.40
C LYS A 8 -9.73 -19.90 25.88
N LEU A 9 -9.12 -20.30 24.75
CA LEU A 9 -8.01 -19.60 24.14
C LEU A 9 -8.54 -18.62 23.09
N ASP A 10 -9.13 -17.53 23.53
CA ASP A 10 -9.66 -16.50 22.68
C ASP A 10 -8.56 -15.60 22.10
N SER A 11 -8.92 -14.73 21.16
CA SER A 11 -7.97 -13.82 20.50
C SER A 11 -7.42 -12.73 21.45
N ASN A 12 -8.07 -12.44 22.59
CA ASN A 12 -7.56 -11.48 23.57
C ASN A 12 -6.46 -12.12 24.41
N THR A 13 -6.70 -13.33 24.91
CA THR A 13 -5.70 -14.13 25.64
C THR A 13 -4.43 -14.33 24.82
N ILE A 14 -4.59 -14.67 23.53
CA ILE A 14 -3.45 -14.80 22.63
C ILE A 14 -2.75 -13.45 22.43
N ALA A 15 -3.52 -12.35 22.25
CA ALA A 15 -2.94 -11.01 22.06
C ALA A 15 -2.08 -10.59 23.26
N ASP A 16 -2.53 -10.88 24.48
CA ASP A 16 -1.76 -10.59 25.69
C ASP A 16 -0.49 -11.44 25.79
N ALA A 17 -0.59 -12.71 25.41
CA ALA A 17 0.54 -13.63 25.41
C ALA A 17 1.65 -13.26 24.41
N ILE A 18 1.28 -12.75 23.24
CA ILE A 18 2.22 -12.36 22.16
C ILE A 18 2.63 -10.89 22.22
N ARG A 19 2.12 -10.13 23.18
CA ARG A 19 2.39 -8.70 23.32
C ARG A 19 3.88 -8.38 23.32
N PRO A 20 4.76 -9.05 24.09
CA PRO A 20 6.19 -8.77 24.06
C PRO A 20 6.84 -8.99 22.69
N LEU A 21 6.35 -9.97 21.91
CA LEU A 21 6.85 -10.23 20.57
C LEU A 21 6.46 -9.11 19.60
N VAL A 22 5.24 -8.58 19.73
CA VAL A 22 4.74 -7.48 18.92
C VAL A 22 5.41 -6.16 19.29
N GLU A 23 5.73 -5.94 20.56
CA GLU A 23 6.52 -4.80 21.03
C GLU A 23 7.92 -4.79 20.40
N ALA A 24 8.56 -5.96 20.32
CA ALA A 24 9.89 -6.12 19.72
C ALA A 24 9.84 -6.01 18.18
N ASP A 25 8.84 -6.61 17.54
CA ASP A 25 8.66 -6.59 16.09
C ASP A 25 7.19 -6.57 15.71
N PRO A 26 6.59 -5.40 15.42
CA PRO A 26 5.19 -5.31 14.98
C PRO A 26 4.95 -5.96 13.61
N SER A 27 6.01 -6.23 12.83
CA SER A 27 5.92 -6.90 11.53
C SER A 27 5.87 -8.43 11.61
N ILE A 28 6.01 -9.02 12.83
CA ILE A 28 6.04 -10.46 13.06
C ILE A 28 5.00 -11.22 12.20
N LYS A 29 5.42 -12.29 11.56
CA LYS A 29 4.53 -13.08 10.67
C LYS A 29 3.49 -13.86 11.48
N VAL A 30 2.27 -13.96 10.96
CA VAL A 30 1.17 -14.72 11.61
C VAL A 30 1.58 -16.19 11.86
N LYS A 31 2.39 -16.79 11.00
CA LYS A 31 2.93 -18.14 11.21
C LYS A 31 3.80 -18.23 12.48
N SER A 32 4.57 -17.20 12.78
CA SER A 32 5.38 -17.14 14.00
C SER A 32 4.50 -17.00 15.25
N VAL A 33 3.39 -16.23 15.14
CA VAL A 33 2.37 -16.16 16.20
C VAL A 33 1.75 -17.53 16.46
N ILE A 34 1.42 -18.30 15.41
CA ILE A 34 0.89 -19.66 15.55
C ILE A 34 1.90 -20.57 16.27
N ALA A 35 3.16 -20.52 15.88
CA ALA A 35 4.22 -21.32 16.50
C ALA A 35 4.42 -20.97 17.98
N GLU A 36 4.40 -19.68 18.33
CA GLU A 36 4.48 -19.22 19.72
C GLU A 36 3.31 -19.72 20.56
N VAL A 37 2.09 -19.58 20.06
CA VAL A 37 0.89 -20.06 20.76
C VAL A 37 0.93 -21.59 20.94
N GLN A 38 1.37 -22.30 19.92
CA GLN A 38 1.52 -23.76 19.97
C GLN A 38 2.58 -24.18 21.00
N GLY A 39 3.73 -23.52 21.03
CA GLY A 39 4.79 -23.80 21.99
C GLY A 39 4.39 -23.47 23.44
N ARG A 40 3.67 -22.36 23.63
CA ARG A 40 3.33 -21.86 24.98
C ARG A 40 2.11 -22.54 25.59
N PHE A 41 1.09 -22.80 24.78
CA PHE A 41 -0.21 -23.34 25.26
C PHE A 41 -0.47 -24.77 24.84
N ASN A 42 0.37 -25.33 23.99
CA ASN A 42 0.18 -26.66 23.37
C ASN A 42 -1.17 -26.81 22.63
N TYR A 43 -1.67 -25.70 22.03
CA TYR A 43 -2.89 -25.67 21.23
C TYR A 43 -2.62 -25.21 19.80
N ALA A 44 -3.21 -25.86 18.83
CA ALA A 44 -3.24 -25.37 17.46
C ALA A 44 -4.31 -24.28 17.33
N VAL A 45 -3.94 -23.16 16.70
CA VAL A 45 -4.87 -22.06 16.41
C VAL A 45 -4.97 -21.83 14.92
N SER A 46 -6.18 -21.46 14.47
CA SER A 46 -6.40 -21.12 13.07
C SER A 46 -5.65 -19.84 12.68
N TYR A 47 -5.26 -19.73 11.41
CA TYR A 47 -4.61 -18.54 10.87
C TYR A 47 -5.42 -17.26 11.17
N ARG A 48 -6.74 -17.32 10.99
CA ARG A 48 -7.64 -16.18 11.26
C ARG A 48 -7.60 -15.76 12.73
N LYS A 49 -7.61 -16.70 13.67
CA LYS A 49 -7.55 -16.40 15.11
C LYS A 49 -6.22 -15.78 15.50
N ALA A 50 -5.11 -16.33 15.01
CA ALA A 50 -3.77 -15.78 15.22
C ALA A 50 -3.61 -14.39 14.58
N TRP A 51 -4.17 -14.17 13.39
CA TRP A 51 -4.17 -12.87 12.74
C TRP A 51 -4.95 -11.84 13.54
N LEU A 52 -6.17 -12.16 14.01
CA LEU A 52 -6.97 -11.29 14.86
C LEU A 52 -6.24 -10.95 16.17
N ALA A 53 -5.63 -11.95 16.81
CA ALA A 53 -4.84 -11.74 18.02
C ALA A 53 -3.65 -10.79 17.77
N LYS A 54 -2.93 -10.96 16.66
CA LYS A 54 -1.89 -10.02 16.26
C LYS A 54 -2.42 -8.59 16.10
N GLN A 55 -3.55 -8.39 15.39
CA GLN A 55 -4.14 -7.06 15.25
C GLN A 55 -4.49 -6.43 16.59
N LYS A 56 -5.08 -7.22 17.50
CA LYS A 56 -5.40 -6.75 18.87
C LYS A 56 -4.14 -6.43 19.69
N ALA A 57 -3.08 -7.24 19.59
CA ALA A 57 -1.82 -6.97 20.24
C ALA A 57 -1.18 -5.67 19.73
N VAL A 58 -1.15 -5.47 18.40
CA VAL A 58 -0.67 -4.23 17.79
C VAL A 58 -1.48 -3.02 18.29
N ALA A 59 -2.81 -3.13 18.33
CA ALA A 59 -3.66 -2.05 18.81
C ALA A 59 -3.45 -1.75 20.31
N LYS A 60 -3.20 -2.77 21.13
CA LYS A 60 -2.90 -2.59 22.55
C LYS A 60 -1.55 -1.90 22.80
N VAL A 61 -0.57 -2.13 21.94
CA VAL A 61 0.81 -1.60 22.10
C VAL A 61 0.95 -0.22 21.47
N PHE A 62 0.48 -0.06 20.25
CA PHE A 62 0.73 1.13 19.42
C PHE A 62 -0.52 2.02 19.25
N GLY A 63 -1.64 1.65 19.84
CA GLY A 63 -2.93 2.28 19.59
C GLY A 63 -3.65 1.66 18.39
N ASP A 64 -4.96 1.88 18.34
CA ASP A 64 -5.77 1.43 17.23
C ASP A 64 -5.64 2.36 15.99
N TRP A 65 -6.37 2.04 14.96
CA TRP A 65 -6.37 2.83 13.73
C TRP A 65 -6.87 4.26 13.96
N GLU A 66 -7.77 4.47 14.91
CA GLU A 66 -8.34 5.78 15.25
C GLU A 66 -7.28 6.69 15.86
N VAL A 67 -6.54 6.20 16.84
CA VAL A 67 -5.38 6.90 17.42
C VAL A 67 -4.33 7.19 16.34
N SER A 68 -4.07 6.23 15.44
CA SER A 68 -3.14 6.42 14.33
C SER A 68 -3.56 7.56 13.40
N TYR A 69 -4.86 7.69 13.09
CA TYR A 69 -5.37 8.81 12.29
C TYR A 69 -5.30 10.14 13.02
N GLN A 70 -5.55 10.17 14.33
CA GLN A 70 -5.44 11.38 15.14
C GLN A 70 -3.99 11.88 15.25
N THR A 71 -3.03 10.97 15.35
CA THR A 71 -1.60 11.30 15.47
C THR A 71 -0.91 11.60 14.13
N LEU A 72 -1.49 11.19 13.02
CA LEU A 72 -0.91 11.35 11.69
C LEU A 72 -0.51 12.80 11.35
N PRO A 73 -1.33 13.85 11.61
CA PRO A 73 -0.94 15.23 11.36
C PRO A 73 0.28 15.66 12.18
N VAL A 74 0.36 15.22 13.45
CA VAL A 74 1.49 15.52 14.33
C VAL A 74 2.77 14.86 13.81
N TRP A 75 2.68 13.60 13.42
CA TRP A 75 3.80 12.86 12.82
C TRP A 75 4.29 13.52 11.52
N LEU A 76 3.37 13.89 10.63
CA LEU A 76 3.71 14.56 9.37
C LEU A 76 4.37 15.93 9.61
N LYS A 77 3.92 16.69 10.62
CA LYS A 77 4.53 17.96 11.03
C LYS A 77 5.95 17.72 11.56
N ALA A 78 6.13 16.75 12.46
CA ALA A 78 7.45 16.39 12.99
C ALA A 78 8.42 15.96 11.88
N MET A 79 7.91 15.20 10.90
CA MET A 79 8.68 14.79 9.73
C MET A 79 9.14 15.99 8.89
N THR A 80 8.30 16.99 8.66
CA THR A 80 8.70 18.20 7.90
C THR A 80 9.72 19.05 8.62
N VAL A 81 9.72 19.03 9.96
CA VAL A 81 10.76 19.69 10.77
C VAL A 81 12.09 18.95 10.65
N LYS A 82 12.08 17.59 10.73
CA LYS A 82 13.29 16.77 10.62
C LYS A 82 13.86 16.73 9.19
N MET A 83 12.99 16.82 8.19
CA MET A 83 13.38 16.83 6.78
C MET A 83 12.78 18.07 6.09
N PRO A 84 13.44 19.25 6.24
CA PRO A 84 13.01 20.48 5.62
C PRO A 84 12.85 20.32 4.10
N ARG A 85 11.91 21.06 3.49
CA ARG A 85 11.53 20.98 2.07
C ARG A 85 10.74 19.71 1.69
N SER A 86 10.51 18.75 2.60
CA SER A 86 9.51 17.71 2.40
C SER A 86 8.14 18.34 2.24
N ARG A 87 7.31 17.74 1.37
CA ARG A 87 5.98 18.26 1.08
C ARG A 87 4.91 17.42 1.77
N VAL A 88 4.00 18.07 2.47
CA VAL A 88 2.84 17.45 3.11
C VAL A 88 1.60 18.25 2.76
N GLN A 89 0.54 17.57 2.38
CA GLN A 89 -0.77 18.15 2.16
C GLN A 89 -1.85 17.24 2.72
N ILE A 90 -2.64 17.76 3.64
CA ILE A 90 -3.77 17.05 4.24
C ILE A 90 -5.05 17.73 3.76
N LYS A 91 -5.98 16.95 3.23
CA LYS A 91 -7.32 17.42 2.88
C LYS A 91 -8.34 16.70 3.75
N THR A 92 -9.15 17.47 4.44
CA THR A 92 -10.25 16.97 5.26
C THR A 92 -11.59 17.43 4.71
N LEU A 93 -12.66 16.74 5.08
CA LEU A 93 -14.04 17.11 4.79
C LEU A 93 -14.78 17.36 6.09
N PRO A 94 -15.70 18.33 6.12
CA PRO A 94 -16.57 18.54 7.26
C PRO A 94 -17.51 17.35 7.44
N VAL A 95 -17.97 17.15 8.65
CA VAL A 95 -19.01 16.17 9.00
C VAL A 95 -20.29 16.91 9.28
N TYR A 96 -21.38 16.47 8.67
CA TYR A 96 -22.72 17.05 8.87
C TYR A 96 -23.62 16.07 9.61
N ARG A 97 -24.41 16.58 10.52
CA ARG A 97 -25.52 15.89 11.17
C ARG A 97 -26.76 16.71 10.96
N GLU A 98 -27.80 16.15 10.35
CA GLU A 98 -29.07 16.82 10.09
C GLU A 98 -28.92 18.21 9.42
N SER A 99 -27.97 18.30 8.46
CA SER A 99 -27.60 19.52 7.73
C SER A 99 -26.73 20.55 8.48
N GLU A 100 -26.41 20.33 9.74
CA GLU A 100 -25.48 21.18 10.51
C GLU A 100 -24.07 20.60 10.54
N GLU A 101 -23.05 21.46 10.33
CA GLU A 101 -21.65 21.07 10.43
C GLU A 101 -21.26 20.84 11.89
N ILE A 102 -20.77 19.63 12.19
CA ILE A 102 -20.24 19.31 13.52
C ILE A 102 -18.88 19.99 13.68
N GLN A 103 -18.81 20.97 14.55
CA GLN A 103 -17.58 21.71 14.83
C GLN A 103 -16.50 20.83 15.46
N GLY A 104 -15.26 21.02 15.03
CA GLY A 104 -14.10 20.28 15.55
C GLY A 104 -13.95 18.84 15.06
N VAL A 105 -14.92 18.28 14.34
CA VAL A 105 -14.85 16.93 13.75
C VAL A 105 -14.68 17.01 12.25
N ARG A 106 -13.63 16.38 11.74
CA ARG A 106 -13.34 16.35 10.30
C ARG A 106 -12.94 14.96 9.85
N VAL A 107 -13.42 14.53 8.69
CA VAL A 107 -13.00 13.26 8.08
C VAL A 107 -11.74 13.49 7.27
N LEU A 108 -10.71 12.68 7.51
CA LEU A 108 -9.53 12.66 6.66
C LEU A 108 -9.94 12.15 5.27
N HIS A 109 -9.85 13.02 4.28
CA HIS A 109 -10.21 12.69 2.91
C HIS A 109 -9.01 12.22 2.09
N ARG A 110 -7.90 12.95 2.22
CA ARG A 110 -6.65 12.65 1.49
C ARG A 110 -5.47 13.15 2.29
N VAL A 111 -4.37 12.42 2.15
CA VAL A 111 -3.06 12.87 2.57
C VAL A 111 -2.07 12.61 1.45
N PHE A 112 -1.24 13.61 1.19
CA PHE A 112 -0.09 13.49 0.31
C PHE A 112 1.15 13.91 1.09
N TRP A 113 2.21 13.13 1.01
CA TRP A 113 3.52 13.53 1.50
C TRP A 113 4.61 13.02 0.58
N SER A 114 5.71 13.78 0.51
CA SER A 114 6.91 13.37 -0.22
C SER A 114 8.13 13.88 0.52
N PHE A 115 9.08 12.99 0.73
CA PHE A 115 10.33 13.33 1.38
C PHE A 115 11.24 14.09 0.44
N TYR A 116 11.87 15.18 0.91
CA TYR A 116 12.75 15.99 0.07
C TYR A 116 13.89 15.18 -0.56
N PRO A 117 14.58 14.26 0.14
CA PRO A 117 15.61 13.43 -0.49
C PRO A 117 15.06 12.59 -1.66
N CYS A 118 13.82 12.08 -1.55
CA CYS A 118 13.20 11.35 -2.65
C CYS A 118 12.88 12.25 -3.85
N ILE A 119 12.45 13.48 -3.59
CA ILE A 119 12.21 14.49 -4.66
C ILE A 119 13.51 14.78 -5.42
N VAL A 120 14.61 14.95 -4.70
CA VAL A 120 15.91 15.21 -5.31
C VAL A 120 16.43 13.97 -6.06
N ALA A 121 16.38 12.81 -5.43
CA ALA A 121 16.83 11.54 -6.02
C ALA A 121 16.09 11.21 -7.30
N PHE A 122 14.79 11.49 -7.38
CA PHE A 122 13.98 11.20 -8.57
C PHE A 122 14.51 11.88 -9.84
N ARG A 123 15.14 13.04 -9.73
CA ARG A 123 15.75 13.75 -10.86
C ARG A 123 16.93 13.00 -11.49
N HIS A 124 17.54 12.09 -10.72
CA HIS A 124 18.70 11.28 -11.14
C HIS A 124 18.31 9.82 -11.43
N CYS A 125 17.05 9.47 -11.18
CA CYS A 125 16.51 8.13 -11.47
C CYS A 125 15.97 8.07 -12.91
N LYS A 126 15.77 6.84 -13.40
CA LYS A 126 14.96 6.63 -14.61
C LYS A 126 13.56 7.18 -14.36
N PRO A 127 12.93 7.84 -15.33
CA PRO A 127 11.60 8.44 -15.16
C PRO A 127 10.51 7.34 -15.14
N LEU A 128 10.52 6.51 -14.11
CA LEU A 128 9.60 5.39 -13.91
C LEU A 128 8.91 5.52 -12.56
N VAL A 129 7.58 5.44 -12.57
CA VAL A 129 6.73 5.51 -11.39
C VAL A 129 5.85 4.29 -11.32
N GLN A 130 5.87 3.61 -10.19
CA GLN A 130 4.93 2.54 -9.91
C GLN A 130 3.82 3.03 -8.99
N VAL A 131 2.57 2.82 -9.41
CA VAL A 131 1.38 3.18 -8.65
C VAL A 131 0.63 1.91 -8.27
N ASP A 132 0.45 1.71 -6.97
CA ASP A 132 -0.37 0.63 -6.44
C ASP A 132 -1.63 1.18 -5.79
N GLY A 133 -2.79 0.80 -6.31
CA GLY A 133 -4.09 1.18 -5.76
C GLY A 133 -4.51 0.19 -4.69
N THR A 134 -4.68 0.65 -3.46
CA THR A 134 -5.30 -0.12 -2.39
C THR A 134 -6.84 -0.05 -2.49
N HIS A 135 -7.54 -0.93 -1.76
CA HIS A 135 -9.02 -1.03 -1.75
C HIS A 135 -9.75 0.18 -1.14
N LEU A 136 -9.09 1.32 -0.95
CA LEU A 136 -9.75 2.57 -0.58
C LEU A 136 -10.68 3.00 -1.72
N ARG A 137 -11.98 2.98 -1.46
CA ARG A 137 -13.07 3.14 -2.43
C ARG A 137 -13.07 4.43 -3.27
N ARG A 138 -12.18 5.38 -3.03
CA ARG A 138 -12.02 6.61 -3.80
C ARG A 138 -10.57 7.09 -3.84
N MET A 139 -9.79 6.48 -4.71
CA MET A 139 -8.55 7.09 -5.14
C MET A 139 -8.86 8.07 -6.28
N VAL A 140 -9.44 9.19 -5.93
CA VAL A 140 -9.60 10.31 -6.86
C VAL A 140 -8.53 11.33 -6.52
N VAL A 141 -7.59 11.55 -7.42
CA VAL A 141 -6.57 12.62 -7.41
C VAL A 141 -5.18 12.19 -6.94
N PHE A 142 -4.48 11.57 -7.84
CA PHE A 142 -3.04 11.59 -7.90
C PHE A 142 -2.47 12.80 -8.68
N PRO A 143 -3.25 13.53 -9.54
CA PRO A 143 -2.62 14.14 -10.68
C PRO A 143 -1.77 15.37 -10.38
N ASN A 144 -2.30 16.37 -9.67
CA ASN A 144 -1.69 17.69 -9.80
C ASN A 144 -0.36 17.88 -9.04
N ARG A 145 -0.19 17.28 -7.85
CA ARG A 145 1.04 17.47 -7.06
C ARG A 145 2.14 16.48 -7.41
N PHE A 146 1.77 15.28 -7.83
CA PHE A 146 2.74 14.32 -8.31
C PHE A 146 3.31 14.74 -9.66
N VAL A 147 2.46 15.28 -10.54
CA VAL A 147 2.83 15.92 -11.80
C VAL A 147 3.82 17.06 -11.56
N GLU A 148 3.57 17.95 -10.63
CA GLU A 148 4.48 19.06 -10.30
C GLU A 148 5.87 18.60 -9.84
N ILE A 149 5.95 17.41 -9.24
CA ILE A 149 7.23 16.85 -8.74
C ILE A 149 7.91 16.00 -9.80
N CYS A 150 7.15 15.27 -10.61
CA CYS A 150 7.67 14.28 -11.57
C CYS A 150 7.67 14.77 -13.03
N CYS A 151 6.82 15.72 -13.40
CA CYS A 151 6.58 16.09 -14.80
C CYS A 151 7.37 17.29 -15.29
N THR A 152 8.54 17.56 -14.72
CA THR A 152 9.56 18.38 -15.41
C THR A 152 10.29 17.57 -16.48
N ILE A 153 10.01 16.28 -16.61
CA ILE A 153 10.68 15.35 -17.53
C ILE A 153 9.62 14.70 -18.40
N ASP A 154 9.73 14.81 -19.71
CA ASP A 154 8.91 14.06 -20.66
C ASP A 154 9.34 12.59 -20.73
N GLY A 155 8.39 11.71 -21.10
CA GLY A 155 8.67 10.28 -21.27
C GLY A 155 8.59 9.46 -19.98
N VAL A 156 7.82 9.91 -18.98
CA VAL A 156 7.64 9.18 -17.72
C VAL A 156 6.88 7.87 -17.95
N GLY A 157 7.45 6.76 -17.53
CA GLY A 157 6.75 5.47 -17.46
C GLY A 157 5.89 5.35 -16.20
N ILE A 158 4.63 4.97 -16.34
CA ILE A 158 3.72 4.74 -15.21
C ILE A 158 3.32 3.27 -15.22
N ILE A 159 3.63 2.54 -14.16
CA ILE A 159 3.20 1.15 -14.00
C ILE A 159 2.11 1.08 -12.92
N SER A 160 0.96 0.49 -13.23
CA SER A 160 -0.15 0.36 -12.28
C SER A 160 -0.69 -1.06 -12.15
N ASN A 161 -1.47 -1.31 -11.08
CA ASN A 161 -2.09 -2.60 -10.78
C ASN A 161 -3.44 -2.84 -11.49
N ARG A 162 -3.80 -2.09 -12.53
CA ARG A 162 -5.10 -2.16 -13.23
C ARG A 162 -6.31 -1.78 -12.36
N HIS A 163 -6.12 -0.90 -11.38
CA HIS A 163 -7.26 -0.40 -10.62
C HIS A 163 -7.98 0.68 -11.44
N THR A 164 -9.28 0.54 -11.63
CA THR A 164 -10.09 1.45 -12.48
C THR A 164 -10.03 2.92 -12.07
N SER A 165 -9.77 3.22 -10.77
CA SER A 165 -9.58 4.59 -10.32
C SER A 165 -8.30 5.23 -10.85
N ILE A 166 -7.25 4.43 -11.13
CA ILE A 166 -6.01 4.92 -11.74
C ILE A 166 -6.26 5.25 -13.20
N ASP A 167 -6.93 4.36 -13.95
CA ASP A 167 -7.30 4.58 -15.34
C ASP A 167 -8.17 5.85 -15.47
N THR A 168 -9.14 6.01 -14.58
CA THR A 168 -9.97 7.21 -14.52
C THR A 168 -9.17 8.47 -14.19
N ALA A 169 -8.18 8.39 -13.29
CA ALA A 169 -7.33 9.51 -12.94
C ALA A 169 -6.43 9.94 -14.12
N ILE A 170 -5.90 8.97 -14.86
CA ILE A 170 -5.10 9.20 -16.08
C ILE A 170 -5.98 9.86 -17.14
N ALA A 171 -7.17 9.32 -17.42
CA ALA A 171 -8.09 9.89 -18.39
C ALA A 171 -8.50 11.35 -18.08
N ARG A 172 -8.63 11.69 -16.78
CA ARG A 172 -8.97 13.04 -16.31
C ARG A 172 -7.78 13.99 -16.19
N SER A 173 -6.59 13.58 -16.56
CA SER A 173 -5.36 14.36 -16.41
C SER A 173 -5.18 15.45 -17.49
N ASN A 174 -6.12 15.61 -18.41
CA ASN A 174 -6.03 16.54 -19.55
C ASN A 174 -4.71 16.38 -20.34
N GLY A 175 -4.31 15.13 -20.57
CA GLY A 175 -3.09 14.80 -21.32
C GLY A 175 -1.78 14.87 -20.53
N ALA A 176 -1.81 15.29 -19.27
CA ALA A 176 -0.59 15.34 -18.46
C ALA A 176 0.04 13.95 -18.22
N TRP A 177 -0.78 12.90 -18.29
CA TRP A 177 -0.38 11.50 -18.10
C TRP A 177 -0.56 10.65 -19.37
N SER A 178 -0.47 11.29 -20.52
CA SER A 178 -0.60 10.64 -21.83
C SER A 178 0.63 10.93 -22.69
N PRO A 179 0.92 10.11 -23.70
CA PRO A 179 2.00 10.34 -24.64
C PRO A 179 1.94 11.75 -25.27
N PRO A 180 3.08 12.39 -25.49
CA PRO A 180 4.47 11.92 -25.22
C PRO A 180 4.98 12.14 -23.79
N ARG A 181 4.19 12.80 -22.93
CA ARG A 181 4.62 13.15 -21.56
C ARG A 181 4.74 11.93 -20.67
N ALA A 182 3.77 11.02 -20.73
CA ALA A 182 3.80 9.80 -19.95
C ALA A 182 3.26 8.60 -20.72
N TRP A 183 3.75 7.40 -20.36
CA TRP A 183 3.37 6.12 -20.91
C TRP A 183 2.82 5.23 -19.82
N HIS A 184 1.53 4.90 -19.87
CA HIS A 184 0.88 4.05 -18.88
C HIS A 184 0.96 2.58 -19.27
N MET A 185 1.38 1.75 -18.33
CA MET A 185 1.56 0.30 -18.46
C MET A 185 0.96 -0.42 -17.27
N TYR A 186 0.55 -1.66 -17.45
CA TYR A 186 0.06 -2.49 -16.36
C TYR A 186 1.14 -3.40 -15.79
N CYS A 187 1.20 -3.51 -14.46
CA CYS A 187 2.14 -4.34 -13.75
C CYS A 187 1.88 -5.83 -14.05
N ILE A 188 2.86 -6.50 -14.66
CA ILE A 188 2.76 -7.93 -15.01
C ILE A 188 2.57 -8.82 -13.79
N ARG A 189 3.14 -8.46 -12.63
CA ARG A 189 2.95 -9.20 -11.37
C ARG A 189 1.48 -9.21 -10.94
N HIS A 190 0.81 -8.06 -11.03
CA HIS A 190 -0.62 -7.97 -10.71
C HIS A 190 -1.48 -8.70 -11.73
N ILE A 191 -1.12 -8.64 -13.02
CA ILE A 191 -1.77 -9.44 -14.07
C ILE A 191 -1.61 -10.93 -13.76
N GLY A 192 -0.39 -11.39 -13.50
CA GLY A 192 -0.10 -12.77 -13.16
C GLY A 192 -0.83 -13.24 -11.89
N SER A 193 -0.82 -12.44 -10.82
CA SER A 193 -1.54 -12.77 -9.59
C SER A 193 -3.05 -12.87 -9.80
N ASN A 194 -3.64 -11.97 -10.58
CA ASN A 194 -5.06 -12.01 -10.93
C ASN A 194 -5.39 -13.24 -11.79
N PHE A 195 -4.51 -13.58 -12.74
CA PHE A 195 -4.62 -14.79 -13.55
C PHE A 195 -4.60 -16.04 -12.69
N LEU A 196 -3.60 -16.16 -11.79
CA LEU A 196 -3.47 -17.31 -10.89
C LEU A 196 -4.69 -17.47 -9.98
N ARG A 197 -5.21 -16.36 -9.45
CA ARG A 197 -6.41 -16.35 -8.60
C ARG A 197 -7.65 -16.85 -9.35
N ARG A 198 -7.80 -16.46 -10.63
CA ARG A 198 -8.97 -16.82 -11.45
C ARG A 198 -8.89 -18.24 -11.99
N PHE A 199 -7.74 -18.65 -12.52
CA PHE A 199 -7.57 -19.87 -13.26
C PHE A 199 -6.89 -21.00 -12.45
N LYS A 200 -6.28 -20.67 -11.30
CA LYS A 200 -5.60 -21.62 -10.40
C LYS A 200 -4.58 -22.53 -11.12
N ALA A 201 -3.95 -22.02 -12.16
CA ALA A 201 -3.01 -22.74 -13.02
C ALA A 201 -1.57 -22.19 -12.87
N PRO A 202 -0.75 -22.72 -11.93
CA PRO A 202 0.60 -22.19 -11.65
C PRO A 202 1.54 -22.25 -12.85
N TYR A 203 1.43 -23.29 -13.68
CA TYR A 203 2.23 -23.43 -14.90
C TYR A 203 1.96 -22.30 -15.89
N LEU A 204 0.69 -22.05 -16.20
CA LEU A 204 0.27 -20.97 -17.09
C LEU A 204 0.60 -19.59 -16.51
N HIS A 205 0.53 -19.44 -15.19
CA HIS A 205 0.96 -18.21 -14.50
C HIS A 205 2.43 -17.87 -14.82
N LYS A 206 3.32 -18.88 -14.78
CA LYS A 206 4.73 -18.70 -15.15
C LYS A 206 4.90 -18.21 -16.59
N LEU A 207 4.14 -18.79 -17.53
CA LEU A 207 4.15 -18.37 -18.94
C LEU A 207 3.68 -16.92 -19.10
N VAL A 208 2.57 -16.54 -18.46
CA VAL A 208 2.04 -15.16 -18.49
C VAL A 208 3.09 -14.17 -18.01
N VAL A 209 3.75 -14.45 -16.87
CA VAL A 209 4.77 -13.55 -16.32
C VAL A 209 5.99 -13.49 -17.26
N ASN A 210 6.49 -14.61 -17.75
CA ASN A 210 7.65 -14.66 -18.65
C ASN A 210 7.37 -13.94 -19.97
N THR A 211 6.17 -14.07 -20.55
CA THR A 211 5.77 -13.37 -21.76
C THR A 211 5.79 -11.84 -21.55
N GLY A 212 5.33 -11.39 -20.38
CA GLY A 212 5.33 -9.96 -20.07
C GLY A 212 6.73 -9.38 -19.79
N ILE A 213 7.69 -10.22 -19.42
CA ILE A 213 9.09 -9.81 -19.20
C ILE A 213 9.89 -9.88 -20.51
N SER A 214 9.47 -10.73 -21.45
CA SER A 214 10.20 -10.93 -22.70
C SER A 214 10.20 -9.65 -23.54
N THR A 215 11.39 -9.13 -23.78
CA THR A 215 11.64 -7.90 -24.55
C THR A 215 11.38 -8.03 -26.04
N ARG A 216 11.11 -9.24 -26.55
CA ARG A 216 10.93 -9.51 -27.99
C ARG A 216 9.58 -9.04 -28.55
N CYS A 217 8.61 -8.75 -27.70
CA CYS A 217 7.24 -8.45 -28.14
C CYS A 217 6.91 -6.96 -28.30
N TYR A 218 7.76 -6.06 -27.82
CA TYR A 218 7.47 -4.62 -27.88
C TYR A 218 8.72 -3.80 -28.17
N GLY A 219 8.62 -2.88 -29.11
CA GLY A 219 9.70 -2.05 -29.60
C GLY A 219 10.49 -1.31 -28.50
N SER A 220 11.67 -0.86 -28.83
CA SER A 220 12.82 -0.50 -27.98
C SER A 220 12.56 0.38 -26.73
N ILE A 221 11.44 1.05 -26.62
CA ILE A 221 11.07 1.91 -25.46
C ILE A 221 10.47 1.05 -24.34
N HIS A 222 9.60 0.11 -24.66
CA HIS A 222 8.93 -0.76 -23.67
C HIS A 222 9.88 -1.72 -22.98
N SER A 223 10.87 -2.23 -23.68
CA SER A 223 11.86 -3.19 -23.15
C SER A 223 12.75 -2.61 -22.06
N LYS A 224 13.12 -1.32 -22.19
CA LYS A 224 13.98 -0.64 -21.22
C LYS A 224 13.30 -0.38 -19.88
N PHE A 225 11.97 -0.19 -19.88
CA PHE A 225 11.22 0.09 -18.66
C PHE A 225 10.84 -1.17 -17.88
N VAL A 226 10.57 -2.28 -18.56
CA VAL A 226 10.16 -3.53 -17.89
C VAL A 226 11.37 -4.25 -17.29
N ALA A 227 12.49 -4.35 -17.99
CA ALA A 227 13.71 -5.00 -17.49
C ALA A 227 14.27 -4.32 -16.23
N SER A 228 14.21 -2.98 -16.18
CA SER A 228 14.77 -2.19 -15.06
C SER A 228 13.93 -2.19 -13.78
N ALA A 229 12.73 -2.74 -13.77
CA ALA A 229 11.90 -2.84 -12.56
C ALA A 229 12.15 -4.16 -11.79
N TYR A 230 13.04 -5.03 -12.29
CA TYR A 230 13.28 -6.36 -11.75
C TYR A 230 14.76 -6.64 -11.43
N ASP A 231 15.66 -5.71 -11.71
CA ASP A 231 17.03 -5.65 -11.20
C ASP A 231 17.06 -4.79 -9.89
#